data_248a0e2902fcf71ab52304686e5cd75b
#
_entry.id   248a0e2902fcf71ab52304686e5cd75b
#
_cell.length_a   1.000
_cell.length_b   1.000
_cell.length_c   1.000
_cell.angle_alpha   90.00
_cell.angle_beta   90.00
_cell.angle_gamma   90.00
#
_symmetry.space_group_name_H-M   'P 1'
#
loop_
_entity.id
_entity.type
_entity.pdbx_description
1 polymer ?
#
loop_
_entity_poly.entity_id
_entity_poly.type
_entity_poly.pdbx_seq_one_letter_code
_entity_poly.pdbx_strand_id
1 'polypeptide(L)'
;MNQITIFCQDKYEAQKLAALIFVKESVETCITEILNVIENEIVLSLKDKSAHSVILKDNNQAVNFVDFIQSVVEKKHKITDTQIIDNVVKITKG
;
A
#
# COMPACT_ATOMS: atom_id res chain seq x y z
N MET A 1 17.71 0.88 -6.47
CA MET A 1 16.27 0.62 -6.48
C MET A 1 15.76 0.50 -5.06
N ASN A 2 14.74 1.25 -4.71
CA ASN A 2 14.17 1.19 -3.37
C ASN A 2 13.01 0.22 -3.36
N GLN A 3 13.15 -0.84 -2.58
CA GLN A 3 12.10 -1.84 -2.40
C GLN A 3 11.72 -1.90 -0.94
N ILE A 4 10.41 -1.96 -0.68
CA ILE A 4 9.87 -2.15 0.66
C ILE A 4 9.07 -3.45 0.70
N THR A 5 9.13 -4.14 1.82
CA THR A 5 8.39 -5.37 2.05
C THR A 5 7.34 -5.11 3.13
N ILE A 6 6.08 -5.35 2.80
CA ILE A 6 4.96 -5.16 3.72
C ILE A 6 4.33 -6.52 4.03
N PHE A 7 4.23 -6.83 5.31
CA PHE A 7 3.60 -8.06 5.78
C PHE A 7 2.16 -7.77 6.16
N CYS A 8 1.21 -8.40 5.46
CA CYS A 8 -0.20 -8.28 5.74
C CYS A 8 -0.65 -9.35 6.73
N GLN A 9 -1.87 -9.23 7.23
CA GLN A 9 -2.44 -10.19 8.17
C GLN A 9 -2.50 -11.59 7.56
N ASP A 10 -2.93 -11.69 6.30
CA ASP A 10 -3.03 -12.95 5.58
C ASP A 10 -2.90 -12.70 4.08
N LYS A 11 -2.95 -13.80 3.31
CA LYS A 11 -2.85 -13.76 1.86
C LYS A 11 -3.95 -12.92 1.21
N TYR A 12 -5.15 -12.96 1.76
CA TYR A 12 -6.28 -12.21 1.23
C TYR A 12 -6.06 -10.70 1.34
N GLU A 13 -5.57 -10.24 2.49
CA GLU A 13 -5.26 -8.84 2.69
C GLU A 13 -4.09 -8.38 1.80
N ALA A 14 -3.12 -9.25 1.56
CA ALA A 14 -2.02 -8.94 0.65
C ALA A 14 -2.52 -8.73 -0.78
N GLN A 15 -3.41 -9.58 -1.26
CA GLN A 15 -4.00 -9.44 -2.59
C GLN A 15 -4.81 -8.14 -2.70
N LYS A 16 -5.56 -7.82 -1.64
CA LYS A 16 -6.33 -6.57 -1.60
C LYS A 16 -5.42 -5.36 -1.64
N LEU A 17 -4.35 -5.35 -0.85
CA LEU A 17 -3.39 -4.25 -0.85
C LEU A 17 -2.75 -4.06 -2.22
N ALA A 18 -2.31 -5.14 -2.85
CA ALA A 18 -1.68 -5.05 -4.17
C ALA A 18 -2.64 -4.49 -5.22
N ALA A 19 -3.92 -4.88 -5.17
CA ALA A 19 -4.92 -4.37 -6.10
C ALA A 19 -5.18 -2.87 -5.91
N LEU A 20 -5.05 -2.36 -4.67
CA LEU A 20 -5.25 -0.95 -4.38
C LEU A 20 -4.05 -0.09 -4.79
N ILE A 21 -2.85 -0.66 -4.73
CA ILE A 21 -1.62 0.08 -5.02
C ILE A 21 -1.35 0.14 -6.52
N PHE A 22 -1.51 -0.98 -7.22
CA PHE A 22 -1.06 -1.08 -8.61
C PHE A 22 -2.21 -1.41 -9.55
N VAL A 23 -2.58 -0.43 -10.36
CA VAL A 23 -3.50 -0.62 -11.48
C VAL A 23 -2.65 -0.79 -12.72
N LYS A 24 -2.79 -1.94 -13.40
CA LYS A 24 -1.95 -2.33 -14.56
C LYS A 24 -1.85 -1.29 -15.67
N GLU A 25 -2.79 -0.37 -15.75
CA GLU A 25 -2.87 0.60 -16.83
C GLU A 25 -2.37 2.00 -16.43
N SER A 26 -1.93 2.15 -15.19
CA SER A 26 -1.52 3.46 -14.68
C SER A 26 -0.13 3.34 -14.04
N VAL A 27 0.76 4.27 -14.39
CA VAL A 27 2.08 4.40 -13.77
C VAL A 27 1.98 5.08 -12.40
N GLU A 28 0.78 5.48 -11.99
CA GLU A 28 0.54 6.16 -10.73
C GLU A 28 -0.28 5.27 -9.80
N THR A 29 0.00 5.37 -8.50
CA THR A 29 -0.85 4.73 -7.52
C THR A 29 -2.24 5.35 -7.53
N CYS A 30 -3.26 4.54 -7.29
CA CYS A 30 -4.62 5.04 -7.16
C CYS A 30 -4.91 5.58 -5.76
N ILE A 31 -4.00 5.42 -4.82
CA ILE A 31 -4.16 5.95 -3.45
C ILE A 31 -3.87 7.44 -3.45
N THR A 32 -4.81 8.23 -2.92
CA THR A 32 -4.67 9.69 -2.82
C THR A 32 -4.32 10.15 -1.42
N GLU A 33 -4.78 9.46 -0.39
CA GLU A 33 -4.42 9.80 0.99
C GLU A 33 -4.68 8.63 1.93
N ILE A 34 -4.07 8.71 3.11
CA ILE A 34 -4.34 7.82 4.22
C ILE A 34 -5.32 8.53 5.14
N LEU A 35 -6.52 7.96 5.28
CA LEU A 35 -7.59 8.56 6.07
C LEU A 35 -7.42 8.28 7.56
N ASN A 36 -6.99 7.07 7.91
CA ASN A 36 -6.87 6.67 9.30
C ASN A 36 -5.96 5.47 9.45
N VAL A 37 -5.36 5.34 10.63
CA VAL A 37 -4.57 4.16 11.03
C VAL A 37 -5.02 3.80 12.45
N ILE A 38 -5.59 2.60 12.60
CA ILE A 38 -6.01 2.08 13.90
C ILE A 38 -5.28 0.76 14.10
N GLU A 39 -4.28 0.77 15.00
CA GLU A 39 -3.43 -0.40 15.25
C GLU A 39 -2.78 -0.91 13.95
N ASN A 40 -3.26 -2.04 13.42
CA ASN A 40 -2.73 -2.65 12.21
C ASN A 40 -3.65 -2.50 10.99
N GLU A 41 -4.74 -1.74 11.13
CA GLU A 41 -5.66 -1.46 10.03
C GLU A 41 -5.40 -0.07 9.47
N ILE A 42 -5.27 0.02 8.15
CA ILE A 42 -5.08 1.29 7.45
C ILE A 42 -6.29 1.52 6.56
N VAL A 43 -6.87 2.73 6.64
CA VAL A 43 -7.97 3.15 5.77
C VAL A 43 -7.40 4.12 4.74
N LEU A 44 -7.62 3.82 3.47
CA LEU A 44 -7.06 4.55 2.34
C LEU A 44 -8.19 5.18 1.51
N SER A 45 -7.94 6.36 0.97
CA SER A 45 -8.80 6.97 -0.04
C SER A 45 -8.17 6.81 -1.42
N LEU A 46 -8.98 6.47 -2.41
CA LEU A 46 -8.55 6.31 -3.80
C LEU A 46 -8.97 7.50 -4.65
N LYS A 47 -8.48 7.54 -5.90
CA LYS A 47 -8.79 8.61 -6.85
C LYS A 47 -10.29 8.76 -7.13
N ASP A 48 -11.04 7.68 -7.07
CA ASP A 48 -12.49 7.68 -7.25
C ASP A 48 -13.25 8.12 -5.99
N LYS A 49 -12.52 8.53 -4.95
CA LYS A 49 -13.03 8.95 -3.64
C LYS A 49 -13.62 7.83 -2.80
N SER A 50 -13.44 6.58 -3.22
CA SER A 50 -13.82 5.44 -2.39
C SER A 50 -12.82 5.24 -1.25
N ALA A 51 -13.30 4.72 -0.13
CA ALA A 51 -12.48 4.38 1.03
C ALA A 51 -12.35 2.87 1.14
N HIS A 52 -11.12 2.40 1.39
CA HIS A 52 -10.82 0.97 1.53
C HIS A 52 -9.93 0.75 2.73
N SER A 53 -10.09 -0.38 3.40
CA SER A 53 -9.23 -0.74 4.51
C SER A 53 -8.39 -1.97 4.16
N VAL A 54 -7.18 -1.99 4.72
CA VAL A 54 -6.26 -3.12 4.61
C VAL A 54 -5.73 -3.44 5.99
N ILE A 55 -5.74 -4.71 6.37
CA ILE A 55 -5.24 -5.15 7.66
C ILE A 55 -3.84 -5.72 7.48
N LEU A 56 -2.87 -5.09 8.15
CA LEU A 56 -1.48 -5.52 8.09
C LEU A 56 -1.18 -6.48 9.25
N LYS A 57 0.02 -7.05 9.24
CA LYS A 57 0.43 -8.04 10.25
C LYS A 57 0.38 -7.46 11.67
N ASP A 58 0.91 -6.25 11.81
CA ASP A 58 0.98 -5.57 13.11
C ASP A 58 1.12 -4.07 12.91
N ASN A 59 1.18 -3.33 14.03
CA ASN A 59 1.28 -1.87 13.98
C ASN A 59 2.59 -1.40 13.33
N ASN A 60 3.70 -2.13 13.51
CA ASN A 60 4.97 -1.77 12.89
C ASN A 60 4.85 -1.77 11.37
N GLN A 61 4.16 -2.75 10.81
CA GLN A 61 3.92 -2.81 9.36
C GLN A 61 3.04 -1.65 8.90
N ALA A 62 2.05 -1.27 9.72
CA ALA A 62 1.21 -0.12 9.40
C ALA A 62 2.04 1.16 9.33
N VAL A 63 2.92 1.40 10.29
CA VAL A 63 3.79 2.57 10.30
C VAL A 63 4.72 2.57 9.09
N ASN A 64 5.33 1.43 8.76
CA ASN A 64 6.20 1.32 7.59
C ASN A 64 5.45 1.65 6.30
N PHE A 65 4.24 1.15 6.17
CA PHE A 65 3.44 1.41 4.98
C PHE A 65 3.03 2.88 4.88
N VAL A 66 2.63 3.48 6.00
CA VAL A 66 2.27 4.91 6.04
C VAL A 66 3.43 5.78 5.56
N ASP A 67 4.63 5.54 6.09
CA ASP A 67 5.81 6.31 5.71
C ASP A 67 6.10 6.19 4.21
N PHE A 68 5.99 4.96 3.70
CA PHE A 68 6.24 4.71 2.29
C PHE A 68 5.20 5.39 1.40
N ILE A 69 3.90 5.19 1.71
CA ILE A 69 2.85 5.70 0.83
C ILE A 69 2.77 7.23 0.86
N GLN A 70 3.12 7.86 1.97
CA GLN A 70 3.17 9.32 2.03
C GLN A 70 4.18 9.88 1.02
N SER A 71 5.33 9.25 0.86
CA SER A 71 6.31 9.67 -0.14
C SER A 71 5.80 9.53 -1.56
N VAL A 72 4.95 8.55 -1.81
CA VAL A 72 4.33 8.33 -3.12
C VAL A 72 3.21 9.35 -3.37
N VAL A 73 2.36 9.59 -2.36
CA VAL A 73 1.27 10.57 -2.46
C VAL A 73 1.82 11.99 -2.66
N GLU A 74 2.92 12.32 -2.00
CA GLU A 74 3.59 13.61 -2.18
C GLU A 74 4.35 13.72 -3.51
N LYS A 75 4.24 12.71 -4.37
CA LYS A 75 4.85 12.67 -5.71
C LYS A 75 6.38 12.71 -5.71
N LYS A 76 7.00 12.37 -4.59
CA LYS A 76 8.46 12.25 -4.52
C LYS A 76 8.94 10.97 -5.18
N HIS A 77 8.10 9.93 -5.19
CA HIS A 77 8.43 8.62 -5.75
C HIS A 77 7.23 8.03 -6.47
N LYS A 78 7.49 7.12 -7.39
CA LYS A 78 6.47 6.36 -8.11
C LYS A 78 6.61 4.89 -7.77
N ILE A 79 5.50 4.18 -7.74
CA ILE A 79 5.50 2.72 -7.61
C ILE A 79 5.74 2.13 -9.00
N THR A 80 6.82 1.38 -9.16
CA THR A 80 7.20 0.80 -10.44
C THR A 80 6.86 -0.68 -10.56
N ASP A 81 6.74 -1.38 -9.43
CA ASP A 81 6.42 -2.80 -9.43
C ASP A 81 5.81 -3.22 -8.09
N THR A 82 4.95 -4.24 -8.15
CA THR A 82 4.34 -4.83 -6.97
C THR A 82 4.29 -6.34 -7.15
N GLN A 83 4.81 -7.09 -6.17
CA GLN A 83 4.80 -8.54 -6.15
C GLN A 83 4.11 -9.04 -4.90
N ILE A 84 3.39 -10.17 -5.02
CA ILE A 84 2.70 -10.79 -3.90
C ILE A 84 3.23 -12.21 -3.72
N ILE A 85 3.63 -12.52 -2.49
CA ILE A 85 4.02 -13.89 -2.10
C ILE A 85 3.33 -14.16 -0.76
N ASP A 86 2.29 -15.00 -0.76
CA ASP A 86 1.45 -15.28 0.43
C ASP A 86 0.91 -13.99 1.04
N ASN A 87 1.27 -13.70 2.30
CA ASN A 87 0.84 -12.49 2.99
C ASN A 87 1.81 -11.31 2.83
N VAL A 88 2.78 -11.44 1.93
CA VAL A 88 3.83 -10.44 1.76
C VAL A 88 3.62 -9.69 0.45
N VAL A 89 3.67 -8.35 0.52
CA VAL A 89 3.64 -7.50 -0.66
C VAL A 89 4.99 -6.80 -0.76
N LYS A 90 5.68 -6.99 -1.89
CA LYS A 90 6.94 -6.30 -2.18
C LYS A 90 6.67 -5.18 -3.18
N ILE A 91 7.00 -3.97 -2.79
CA ILE A 91 6.71 -2.77 -3.59
C ILE A 91 8.04 -2.12 -3.96
N THR A 92 8.22 -1.86 -5.25
CA THR A 92 9.41 -1.17 -5.75
C THR A 92 9.03 0.26 -6.14
N LYS A 93 9.81 1.23 -5.70
CA LYS A 93 9.63 2.63 -6.07
C LYS A 93 10.80 3.15 -6.88
N GLY A 94 10.49 3.96 -7.85
CA GLY A 94 11.48 4.64 -8.67
C GLY A 94 11.93 5.97 -8.08
#